data_9568c30906ca583554d31f657b4dcbc7
#
_entry.id   9568c30906ca583554d31f657b4dcbc7
#
_cell.length_a   1.000
_cell.length_b   1.000
_cell.length_c   1.000
_cell.angle_alpha   90.00
_cell.angle_beta   90.00
_cell.angle_gamma   90.00
#
_symmetry.space_group_name_H-M   'P 1'
#
loop_
_entity.id
_entity.type
_entity.pdbx_description
1 polymer ?
#
loop_
_entity_poly.entity_id
_entity_poly.type
_entity_poly.pdbx_seq_one_letter_code
_entity_poly.pdbx_strand_id
1 'polypeptide(L)'
;MRLLIQSVDRNGDIRRMDNQAPFSIFSSEFKVRPDDIDMFNHVHNSTYFDYVLAARYAQMERCYGMSLEEFLKLGYGWVVRTAFVDYKRSLGLGDEFVVSTGIESINPKGCRIKFEIRNKKTNKVVCDGWFDYVMIDIQSGKSVKVS
;
A
#
# COMPACT_ATOMS: atom_id res chain seq x y z
N MET A 1 -0.98 -10.78 -21.19
CA MET A 1 0.33 -10.66 -20.55
C MET A 1 0.17 -10.77 -19.04
N ARG A 2 0.93 -11.65 -18.45
CA ARG A 2 0.93 -11.86 -17.01
C ARG A 2 1.89 -10.88 -16.35
N LEU A 3 1.37 -9.80 -15.81
CA LEU A 3 2.13 -8.96 -14.91
C LEU A 3 1.69 -9.29 -13.49
N LEU A 4 2.45 -10.13 -12.86
CA LEU A 4 2.21 -10.48 -11.48
C LEU A 4 2.93 -9.56 -10.54
N ILE A 5 2.38 -9.44 -9.38
CA ILE A 5 3.09 -8.92 -8.24
C ILE A 5 4.20 -9.92 -7.96
N GLN A 6 5.43 -9.52 -8.25
CA GLN A 6 6.61 -10.35 -8.06
C GLN A 6 7.38 -9.86 -6.86
N SER A 7 7.99 -10.77 -6.13
CA SER A 7 8.97 -10.43 -5.09
C SER A 7 10.35 -10.81 -5.58
N VAL A 8 11.36 -10.09 -5.09
CA VAL A 8 12.76 -10.41 -5.36
C VAL A 8 13.35 -11.00 -4.08
N ASP A 9 14.00 -12.15 -4.20
CA ASP A 9 14.67 -12.75 -3.06
C ASP A 9 16.03 -12.08 -2.77
N ARG A 10 16.71 -12.54 -1.73
CA ARG A 10 18.00 -11.95 -1.32
C ARG A 10 19.10 -12.09 -2.36
N ASN A 11 18.94 -12.98 -3.32
CA ASN A 11 19.90 -13.22 -4.39
C ASN A 11 19.57 -12.44 -5.67
N GLY A 12 18.49 -11.63 -5.64
CA GLY A 12 18.04 -10.89 -6.80
C GLY A 12 17.16 -11.70 -7.76
N ASP A 13 16.77 -12.90 -7.38
CA ASP A 13 15.87 -13.72 -8.19
C ASP A 13 14.44 -13.28 -8.01
N ILE A 14 13.74 -13.11 -9.14
CA ILE A 14 12.34 -12.70 -9.15
C ILE A 14 11.47 -13.91 -8.85
N ARG A 15 10.70 -13.82 -7.77
CA ARG A 15 9.73 -14.83 -7.39
C ARG A 15 8.33 -14.39 -7.75
N ARG A 16 7.61 -15.31 -8.34
CA ARG A 16 6.19 -15.17 -8.58
C ARG A 16 5.45 -15.23 -7.25
N MET A 17 4.59 -14.23 -6.98
CA MET A 17 3.71 -14.31 -5.83
C MET A 17 2.52 -15.18 -6.17
N ASP A 18 2.52 -16.39 -5.63
CA ASP A 18 1.42 -17.30 -5.79
C ASP A 18 0.23 -16.88 -4.92
N ASN A 19 -0.94 -17.38 -5.28
CA ASN A 19 -2.19 -17.20 -4.55
C ASN A 19 -2.18 -17.90 -3.18
N GLN A 20 -1.02 -18.16 -2.62
CA GLN A 20 -0.86 -18.85 -1.35
C GLN A 20 -0.73 -17.85 -0.20
N ALA A 21 -1.66 -17.93 0.74
CA ALA A 21 -1.55 -17.24 2.02
C ALA A 21 -0.73 -18.08 3.00
N PRO A 22 0.02 -17.45 3.95
CA PRO A 22 0.04 -16.02 4.19
C PRO A 22 1.05 -15.29 3.31
N PHE A 23 0.64 -14.16 2.76
CA PHE A 23 1.56 -13.24 2.12
C PHE A 23 2.32 -12.45 3.18
N SER A 24 3.54 -12.05 2.83
CA SER A 24 4.38 -11.27 3.73
C SER A 24 3.77 -9.90 4.02
N ILE A 25 3.99 -9.43 5.25
CA ILE A 25 3.60 -8.08 5.68
C ILE A 25 4.86 -7.23 5.71
N PHE A 26 4.76 -6.03 5.14
CA PHE A 26 5.85 -5.07 5.11
C PHE A 26 5.48 -3.83 5.89
N SER A 27 6.46 -3.22 6.53
CA SER A 27 6.25 -2.06 7.39
C SER A 27 7.16 -0.90 6.98
N SER A 28 6.63 0.31 7.11
CA SER A 28 7.36 1.56 6.89
C SER A 28 7.09 2.52 8.03
N GLU A 29 8.11 3.27 8.43
CA GLU A 29 8.01 4.24 9.53
C GLU A 29 7.88 5.65 8.97
N PHE A 30 7.02 6.46 9.61
CA PHE A 30 6.77 7.84 9.26
C PHE A 30 6.62 8.69 10.49
N LYS A 31 6.65 10.01 10.28
CA LYS A 31 6.39 11.01 11.30
C LYS A 31 5.36 12.01 10.77
N VAL A 32 4.39 12.37 11.59
CA VAL A 32 3.38 13.38 11.24
C VAL A 32 4.06 14.74 11.05
N ARG A 33 3.76 15.38 9.91
CA ARG A 33 4.31 16.70 9.56
C ARG A 33 3.29 17.81 9.83
N PRO A 34 3.78 19.07 9.95
CA PRO A 34 2.89 20.21 10.22
C PRO A 34 1.76 20.40 9.19
N ASP A 35 2.01 20.04 7.93
CA ASP A 35 1.02 20.16 6.86
C ASP A 35 -0.03 19.03 6.85
N ASP A 36 0.14 18.03 7.72
CA ASP A 36 -0.78 16.90 7.82
C ASP A 36 -1.93 17.15 8.82
N ILE A 37 -1.81 18.14 9.67
CA ILE A 37 -2.74 18.35 10.79
C ILE A 37 -3.74 19.49 10.55
N ASP A 38 -4.88 19.40 11.23
CA ASP A 38 -5.89 20.45 11.30
C ASP A 38 -5.65 21.39 12.50
N MET A 39 -6.57 22.34 12.70
CA MET A 39 -6.48 23.30 13.81
C MET A 39 -6.58 22.66 15.20
N PHE A 40 -7.03 21.43 15.30
CA PHE A 40 -7.14 20.67 16.55
C PHE A 40 -5.94 19.77 16.79
N ASN A 41 -4.86 19.91 16.01
CA ASN A 41 -3.66 19.06 16.08
C ASN A 41 -3.96 17.59 15.77
N HIS A 42 -4.94 17.34 14.91
CA HIS A 42 -5.26 16.00 14.44
C HIS A 42 -4.95 15.84 12.96
N VAL A 43 -4.38 14.71 12.58
CA VAL A 43 -4.19 14.37 11.18
C VAL A 43 -5.57 14.29 10.50
N HIS A 44 -5.71 14.92 9.34
CA HIS A 44 -6.94 14.83 8.55
C HIS A 44 -7.25 13.39 8.17
N ASN A 45 -8.51 13.01 8.21
CA ASN A 45 -8.92 11.64 7.87
C ASN A 45 -8.45 11.20 6.49
N SER A 46 -8.46 12.09 5.50
CA SER A 46 -7.98 11.80 4.14
C SER A 46 -6.47 11.52 4.10
N THR A 47 -5.71 12.09 5.00
CA THR A 47 -4.26 11.96 5.03
C THR A 47 -3.81 10.56 5.46
N TYR A 48 -4.59 9.87 6.27
CA TYR A 48 -4.23 8.50 6.69
C TYR A 48 -4.08 7.56 5.50
N PHE A 49 -4.99 7.68 4.52
CA PHE A 49 -4.88 6.84 3.33
C PHE A 49 -3.69 7.24 2.46
N ASP A 50 -3.34 8.51 2.43
CA ASP A 50 -2.13 8.98 1.74
C ASP A 50 -0.87 8.35 2.33
N TYR A 51 -0.81 8.20 3.65
CA TYR A 51 0.29 7.49 4.31
C TYR A 51 0.37 6.03 3.86
N VAL A 52 -0.78 5.37 3.73
CA VAL A 52 -0.84 3.98 3.27
C VAL A 52 -0.29 3.87 1.84
N LEU A 53 -0.69 4.79 0.96
CA LEU A 53 -0.22 4.79 -0.43
C LEU A 53 1.28 5.10 -0.51
N ALA A 54 1.77 6.03 0.31
CA ALA A 54 3.21 6.35 0.37
C ALA A 54 4.02 5.14 0.86
N ALA A 55 3.54 4.44 1.88
CA ALA A 55 4.18 3.22 2.38
C ALA A 55 4.18 2.14 1.29
N ARG A 56 3.07 1.99 0.59
CA ARG A 56 2.94 0.99 -0.48
C ARG A 56 3.88 1.27 -1.64
N TYR A 57 4.02 2.54 -2.03
CA TYR A 57 4.95 2.98 -3.04
C TYR A 57 6.39 2.55 -2.69
N ALA A 58 6.85 2.87 -1.49
CA ALA A 58 8.19 2.50 -1.03
C ALA A 58 8.37 0.98 -0.92
N GLN A 59 7.34 0.28 -0.47
CA GLN A 59 7.38 -1.16 -0.27
C GLN A 59 7.38 -1.93 -1.59
N MET A 60 6.71 -1.43 -2.63
CA MET A 60 6.72 -2.09 -3.94
C MET A 60 8.13 -2.24 -4.49
N GLU A 61 8.91 -1.16 -4.48
CA GLU A 61 10.28 -1.21 -4.98
C GLU A 61 11.17 -2.07 -4.08
N ARG A 62 11.14 -1.79 -2.76
CA ARG A 62 12.03 -2.43 -1.79
C ARG A 62 11.76 -3.92 -1.62
N CYS A 63 10.48 -4.32 -1.63
CA CYS A 63 10.07 -5.67 -1.25
C CYS A 63 9.64 -6.54 -2.42
N TYR A 64 9.18 -5.93 -3.50
CA TYR A 64 8.71 -6.66 -4.69
C TYR A 64 9.63 -6.49 -5.89
N GLY A 65 10.63 -5.62 -5.79
CA GLY A 65 11.64 -5.42 -6.84
C GLY A 65 11.15 -4.68 -8.07
N MET A 66 9.94 -4.12 -8.05
CA MET A 66 9.39 -3.40 -9.18
C MET A 66 8.62 -2.18 -8.69
N SER A 67 9.10 -0.99 -9.05
CA SER A 67 8.50 0.27 -8.65
C SER A 67 7.26 0.62 -9.48
N LEU A 68 6.46 1.57 -9.00
CA LEU A 68 5.34 2.11 -9.79
C LEU A 68 5.83 2.71 -11.11
N GLU A 69 6.98 3.37 -11.10
CA GLU A 69 7.59 3.93 -12.31
C GLU A 69 7.90 2.87 -13.36
N GLU A 70 8.34 1.70 -12.93
CA GLU A 70 8.62 0.59 -13.84
C GLU A 70 7.36 0.07 -14.51
N PHE A 71 6.25 -0.04 -13.76
CA PHE A 71 4.95 -0.38 -14.33
C PHE A 71 4.50 0.68 -15.34
N LEU A 72 4.66 1.95 -15.01
CA LEU A 72 4.31 3.06 -15.90
C LEU A 72 5.09 3.00 -17.21
N LYS A 73 6.38 2.68 -17.17
CA LYS A 73 7.20 2.51 -18.38
C LYS A 73 6.70 1.38 -19.26
N LEU A 74 6.11 0.36 -18.68
CA LEU A 74 5.50 -0.75 -19.41
C LEU A 74 4.09 -0.43 -19.94
N GLY A 75 3.56 0.75 -19.63
CA GLY A 75 2.22 1.17 -20.04
C GLY A 75 1.10 0.76 -19.10
N TYR A 76 1.43 0.36 -17.87
CA TYR A 76 0.46 -0.09 -16.87
C TYR A 76 0.46 0.79 -15.65
N GLY A 77 -0.71 0.92 -15.04
CA GLY A 77 -0.87 1.64 -13.78
C GLY A 77 -1.69 0.84 -12.78
N TRP A 78 -1.37 1.01 -11.51
CA TRP A 78 -2.16 0.46 -10.41
C TRP A 78 -3.09 1.55 -9.89
N VAL A 79 -4.38 1.27 -9.86
CA VAL A 79 -5.41 2.21 -9.45
C VAL A 79 -6.18 1.62 -8.27
N VAL A 80 -6.39 2.44 -7.25
CA VAL A 80 -7.28 2.06 -6.14
C VAL A 80 -8.72 2.21 -6.62
N ARG A 81 -9.45 1.11 -6.62
CA ARG A 81 -10.86 1.09 -7.02
C ARG A 81 -11.80 1.23 -5.84
N THR A 82 -11.50 0.52 -4.77
CA THR A 82 -12.34 0.48 -3.57
C THR A 82 -11.43 0.51 -2.36
N ALA A 83 -11.85 1.22 -1.32
CA ALA A 83 -11.12 1.27 -0.07
C ALA A 83 -12.08 1.26 1.12
N PHE A 84 -11.69 0.57 2.16
CA PHE A 84 -12.35 0.59 3.46
C PHE A 84 -11.33 1.04 4.50
N VAL A 85 -11.66 2.06 5.29
CA VAL A 85 -10.79 2.59 6.34
C VAL A 85 -11.61 2.71 7.63
N ASP A 86 -11.12 2.10 8.68
CA ASP A 86 -11.69 2.21 10.03
C ASP A 86 -10.77 3.11 10.86
N TYR A 87 -11.25 4.28 11.21
CA TYR A 87 -10.53 5.27 12.00
C TYR A 87 -10.78 5.04 13.48
N LYS A 88 -9.79 4.56 14.20
CA LYS A 88 -9.93 4.18 15.61
C LYS A 88 -9.38 5.24 16.57
N ARG A 89 -8.30 5.90 16.19
CA ARG A 89 -7.61 6.92 17.00
C ARG A 89 -7.02 7.98 16.12
N SER A 90 -6.63 9.11 16.71
CA SER A 90 -5.98 10.22 16.01
C SER A 90 -4.47 10.20 16.19
N LEU A 91 -3.76 10.63 15.17
CA LEU A 91 -2.36 11.03 15.28
C LEU A 91 -2.27 12.54 15.36
N GLY A 92 -1.28 13.05 16.07
CA GLY A 92 -1.01 14.47 16.21
C GLY A 92 0.38 14.84 15.71
N LEU A 93 0.68 16.14 15.73
CA LEU A 93 1.96 16.67 15.25
C LEU A 93 3.15 15.98 15.94
N GLY A 94 4.07 15.51 15.13
CA GLY A 94 5.30 14.89 15.62
C GLY A 94 5.15 13.43 16.05
N ASP A 95 3.95 12.87 16.05
CA ASP A 95 3.78 11.46 16.34
C ASP A 95 4.50 10.61 15.30
N GLU A 96 5.21 9.59 15.77
CA GLU A 96 5.82 8.58 14.93
C GLU A 96 4.89 7.39 14.84
N PHE A 97 4.79 6.81 13.65
CA PHE A 97 3.88 5.71 13.40
C PHE A 97 4.44 4.72 12.38
N VAL A 98 3.89 3.52 12.37
CA VAL A 98 4.29 2.45 11.48
C VAL A 98 3.09 2.11 10.61
N VAL A 99 3.31 2.08 9.30
CA VAL A 99 2.33 1.61 8.32
C VAL A 99 2.73 0.23 7.87
N SER A 100 1.89 -0.75 8.16
CA SER A 100 2.09 -2.12 7.71
C SER A 100 1.09 -2.45 6.62
N THR A 101 1.56 -3.03 5.53
CA THR A 101 0.70 -3.48 4.43
C THR A 101 1.04 -4.91 4.04
N GLY A 102 0.05 -5.62 3.53
CA GLY A 102 0.24 -6.96 3.02
C GLY A 102 -0.85 -7.31 2.02
N ILE A 103 -0.54 -8.23 1.13
CA ILE A 103 -1.54 -8.73 0.19
C ILE A 103 -2.46 -9.68 0.94
N GLU A 104 -3.77 -9.42 0.89
CA GLU A 104 -4.77 -10.30 1.47
C GLU A 104 -5.21 -11.36 0.45
N SER A 105 -5.43 -10.94 -0.79
CA SER A 105 -5.85 -11.84 -1.86
C SER A 105 -5.48 -11.30 -3.22
N ILE A 106 -5.34 -12.19 -4.18
CA ILE A 106 -5.08 -11.86 -5.59
C ILE A 106 -6.30 -12.33 -6.40
N ASN A 107 -6.73 -11.50 -7.33
CA ASN A 107 -7.83 -11.81 -8.24
C ASN A 107 -7.41 -11.51 -9.69
N PRO A 108 -8.21 -11.90 -10.69
CA PRO A 108 -7.82 -11.74 -12.10
C PRO A 108 -7.55 -10.30 -12.54
N LYS A 109 -8.07 -9.29 -11.84
CA LYS A 109 -7.90 -7.88 -12.20
C LYS A 109 -6.89 -7.14 -11.34
N GLY A 110 -6.49 -7.70 -10.22
CA GLY A 110 -5.57 -7.04 -9.29
C GLY A 110 -5.42 -7.78 -7.98
N CYS A 111 -5.37 -7.03 -6.90
CA CYS A 111 -5.21 -7.62 -5.57
C CYS A 111 -5.85 -6.74 -4.51
N ARG A 112 -6.18 -7.37 -3.38
CA ARG A 112 -6.60 -6.68 -2.17
C ARG A 112 -5.43 -6.56 -1.22
N ILE A 113 -5.17 -5.33 -0.80
CA ILE A 113 -4.13 -5.00 0.18
C ILE A 113 -4.82 -4.70 1.50
N LYS A 114 -4.40 -5.34 2.56
CA LYS A 114 -4.76 -4.95 3.92
C LYS A 114 -3.70 -4.03 4.50
N PHE A 115 -4.10 -3.12 5.35
CA PHE A 115 -3.17 -2.18 5.97
C PHE A 115 -3.54 -1.90 7.42
N GLU A 116 -2.55 -1.46 8.16
CA GLU A 116 -2.68 -1.02 9.55
C GLU A 116 -1.72 0.15 9.78
N ILE A 117 -2.20 1.20 10.44
CA ILE A 117 -1.35 2.26 10.97
C ILE A 117 -1.35 2.14 12.49
N ARG A 118 -0.16 2.10 13.07
CA ARG A 118 0.03 1.92 14.51
C ARG A 118 0.91 3.04 15.05
N ASN A 119 0.46 3.68 16.14
CA ASN A 119 1.25 4.68 16.85
C ASN A 119 2.47 3.97 17.48
N LYS A 120 3.67 4.43 17.18
CA LYS A 120 4.88 3.78 17.63
C LYS A 120 5.08 3.89 19.14
N LYS A 121 4.68 5.02 19.74
CA LYS A 121 4.83 5.27 21.18
C LYS A 121 3.85 4.45 22.01
N THR A 122 2.58 4.45 21.63
CA THR A 122 1.51 3.76 22.38
C THR A 122 1.34 2.31 21.97
N ASN A 123 1.85 1.94 20.81
CA ASN A 123 1.66 0.63 20.16
C ASN A 123 0.18 0.30 19.89
N LYS A 124 -0.67 1.32 19.82
CA LYS A 124 -2.10 1.13 19.53
C LYS A 124 -2.40 1.38 18.06
N VAL A 125 -3.35 0.62 17.53
CA VAL A 125 -3.82 0.80 16.16
C VAL A 125 -4.56 2.13 16.05
N VAL A 126 -4.16 2.95 15.08
CA VAL A 126 -4.75 4.25 14.77
C VAL A 126 -5.87 4.08 13.75
N CYS A 127 -5.57 3.39 12.68
CA CYS A 127 -6.57 2.99 11.68
C CYS A 127 -6.13 1.71 11.00
N ASP A 128 -7.10 1.01 10.44
CA ASP A 128 -6.84 -0.18 9.62
C ASP A 128 -7.90 -0.29 8.53
N GLY A 129 -7.71 -1.23 7.64
CA GLY A 129 -8.64 -1.48 6.55
C GLY A 129 -8.00 -2.26 5.42
N TRP A 130 -8.57 -2.06 4.26
CA TRP A 130 -8.12 -2.70 3.03
C TRP A 130 -8.44 -1.82 1.83
N PHE A 131 -7.77 -2.07 0.73
CA PHE A 131 -8.11 -1.45 -0.55
C PHE A 131 -7.83 -2.41 -1.70
N ASP A 132 -8.59 -2.24 -2.77
CA ASP A 132 -8.45 -3.03 -3.97
C ASP A 132 -7.67 -2.25 -5.01
N TYR A 133 -6.51 -2.78 -5.39
CA TYR A 133 -5.76 -2.35 -6.55
C TYR A 133 -6.28 -3.07 -7.79
N VAL A 134 -6.45 -2.30 -8.86
CA VAL A 134 -6.75 -2.81 -10.19
C VAL A 134 -5.66 -2.31 -11.12
N MET A 135 -5.12 -3.20 -11.94
CA MET A 135 -4.16 -2.80 -12.96
C MET A 135 -4.90 -2.37 -14.22
N ILE A 136 -4.50 -1.23 -14.76
CA ILE A 136 -5.06 -0.68 -15.98
C ILE A 136 -4.00 -0.51 -17.05
N ASP A 137 -4.42 -0.59 -18.30
CA ASP A 137 -3.66 -0.09 -19.44
C ASP A 137 -3.83 1.43 -19.48
N ILE A 138 -2.73 2.17 -19.39
CA ILE A 138 -2.78 3.63 -19.28
C ILE A 138 -3.35 4.26 -20.54
N GLN A 139 -3.03 3.70 -21.71
CA GLN A 139 -3.47 4.25 -22.98
C GLN A 139 -4.98 4.11 -23.17
N SER A 140 -5.55 2.96 -22.86
CA SER A 140 -6.97 2.69 -23.02
C SER A 140 -7.81 3.03 -21.79
N GLY A 141 -7.21 3.09 -20.61
CA GLY A 141 -7.90 3.24 -19.32
C GLY A 141 -8.67 2.00 -18.88
N LYS A 142 -8.52 0.90 -19.58
CA LYS A 142 -9.24 -0.35 -19.28
C LYS A 142 -8.46 -1.25 -18.35
N SER A 143 -9.18 -2.03 -17.55
CA SER A 143 -8.55 -3.01 -16.67
C SER A 143 -7.83 -4.10 -17.47
N VAL A 144 -6.71 -4.55 -16.92
CA VAL A 144 -5.89 -5.61 -17.52
C VAL A 144 -6.00 -6.84 -16.64
N LYS A 145 -6.03 -8.01 -17.26
CA LYS A 145 -6.06 -9.27 -16.54
C LYS A 145 -4.69 -9.54 -15.93
N VAL A 146 -4.65 -9.64 -14.61
CA VAL A 146 -3.49 -10.04 -13.81
C VAL A 146 -3.72 -11.48 -13.38
N SER A 147 -2.84 -12.38 -13.77
CA SER A 147 -3.05 -13.78 -13.39
C SER A 147 -1.84 -14.43 -12.78
#